data_d52d760a70ff43a32e72df9b309a7d64
#
_entry.id   d52d760a70ff43a32e72df9b309a7d64
#
_cell.length_a   1.000
_cell.length_b   1.000
_cell.length_c   1.000
_cell.angle_alpha   90.00
_cell.angle_beta   90.00
_cell.angle_gamma   90.00
#
_symmetry.space_group_name_H-M   'P 1'
#
loop_
_entity.id
_entity.type
_entity.pdbx_description
1 polymer ?
#
loop_
_entity_poly.entity_id
_entity_poly.type
_entity_poly.pdbx_seq_one_letter_code
_entity_poly.pdbx_strand_id
1 'polypeptide(L)'
;AAMHLGGRDAFIRHLRQLLADCGAVAAFAPAEFIEFLREATADLSLQAAGTMEDFMALTPAADLPAPPAPHELAYLQYTTGSTRFPRGTMITQAAALSNLKAIFNHGFPLTPDDRFCSWLPYYHDMGLVGIVLGCVALQRSVDYLASRDFAMRPRLWLKLMSRNRGTVSFSPPFGYALCARRLRPSDTEGLDLSAWRVAGVGAEMIHAAWLQQFADALKPAGFDARAFLPCYGMAECSLAVSFSTVGGGTVVDRVDAETLALHGRAEAVASTDPSVRVNAFMNCGVPLPGYEIEIRDAE
;
A
#
# COMPACT_ATOMS: atom_id res chain seq x y z
N ALA A 1 14.04 2.93 5.78
CA ALA A 1 13.44 2.69 7.11
C ALA A 1 14.17 1.57 7.87
N ALA A 2 14.58 0.49 7.22
CA ALA A 2 15.29 -0.63 7.86
C ALA A 2 16.70 -0.29 8.37
N MET A 3 17.35 0.75 7.86
CA MET A 3 18.66 1.19 8.29
C MET A 3 18.74 1.58 9.78
N HIS A 4 17.63 1.93 10.41
CA HIS A 4 17.64 2.43 11.79
C HIS A 4 17.55 1.35 12.87
N LEU A 5 17.16 0.12 12.55
CA LEU A 5 16.89 -0.93 13.55
C LEU A 5 18.06 -1.83 13.90
N GLY A 6 19.21 -1.74 13.21
CA GLY A 6 20.36 -2.62 13.47
C GLY A 6 21.70 -2.04 13.03
N GLY A 7 21.75 -0.78 12.60
CA GLY A 7 22.95 -0.14 12.10
C GLY A 7 23.38 -0.61 10.69
N ARG A 8 24.50 -0.06 10.21
CA ARG A 8 25.03 -0.26 8.87
C ARG A 8 25.29 -1.73 8.52
N ASP A 9 25.97 -2.45 9.41
CA ASP A 9 26.36 -3.84 9.16
C ASP A 9 25.17 -4.80 9.10
N ALA A 10 24.14 -4.55 9.93
CA ALA A 10 22.92 -5.34 9.90
C ALA A 10 22.16 -5.11 8.59
N PHE A 11 22.12 -3.88 8.08
CA PHE A 11 21.50 -3.56 6.80
C PHE A 11 22.23 -4.26 5.63
N ILE A 12 23.59 -4.21 5.60
CA ILE A 12 24.38 -4.88 4.58
C ILE A 12 24.18 -6.40 4.61
N ARG A 13 24.23 -7.02 5.79
CA ARG A 13 23.95 -8.47 5.92
C ARG A 13 22.55 -8.83 5.43
N HIS A 14 21.56 -8.04 5.79
CA HIS A 14 20.18 -8.24 5.35
C HIS A 14 20.03 -8.12 3.81
N LEU A 15 20.64 -7.08 3.22
CA LEU A 15 20.62 -6.88 1.77
C LEU A 15 21.33 -8.03 1.04
N ARG A 16 22.51 -8.46 1.52
CA ARG A 16 23.24 -9.61 0.98
C ARG A 16 22.37 -10.88 1.00
N GLN A 17 21.71 -11.13 2.11
CA GLN A 17 20.85 -12.31 2.25
C GLN A 17 19.66 -12.28 1.29
N LEU A 18 18.99 -11.13 1.12
CA LEU A 18 17.92 -10.97 0.14
C LEU A 18 18.40 -11.25 -1.29
N LEU A 19 19.55 -10.67 -1.67
CA LEU A 19 20.13 -10.86 -3.00
C LEU A 19 20.51 -12.31 -3.27
N ALA A 20 21.06 -13.00 -2.25
CA ALA A 20 21.39 -14.42 -2.36
C ALA A 20 20.16 -15.30 -2.43
N ASP A 21 19.15 -15.02 -1.60
CA ASP A 21 17.90 -15.79 -1.50
C ASP A 21 17.09 -15.72 -2.81
N CYS A 22 17.00 -14.55 -3.42
CA CYS A 22 16.30 -14.39 -4.69
C CYS A 22 17.12 -14.80 -5.93
N GLY A 23 18.37 -15.24 -5.76
CA GLY A 23 19.25 -15.58 -6.87
C GLY A 23 19.48 -14.40 -7.82
N ALA A 24 19.64 -13.20 -7.28
CA ALA A 24 19.82 -11.99 -8.09
C ALA A 24 20.99 -12.13 -9.06
N VAL A 25 20.76 -11.81 -10.33
CA VAL A 25 21.80 -11.77 -11.38
C VAL A 25 22.32 -10.35 -11.61
N ALA A 26 21.55 -9.33 -11.22
CA ALA A 26 21.95 -7.93 -11.29
C ALA A 26 21.36 -7.16 -10.10
N ALA A 27 22.04 -6.11 -9.68
CA ALA A 27 21.58 -5.26 -8.57
C ALA A 27 21.96 -3.80 -8.81
N PHE A 28 20.98 -2.90 -8.72
CA PHE A 28 21.20 -1.47 -8.90
C PHE A 28 20.59 -0.67 -7.76
N ALA A 29 21.24 0.43 -7.38
CA ALA A 29 20.78 1.29 -6.30
C ALA A 29 21.02 2.77 -6.63
N PRO A 30 20.26 3.69 -6.00
CA PRO A 30 20.60 5.10 -6.02
C PRO A 30 22.02 5.36 -5.53
N ALA A 31 22.67 6.42 -6.02
CA ALA A 31 24.08 6.73 -5.71
C ALA A 31 24.37 6.80 -4.21
N GLU A 32 23.42 7.32 -3.42
CA GLU A 32 23.55 7.39 -1.95
C GLU A 32 23.58 6.03 -1.24
N PHE A 33 23.16 4.94 -1.91
CA PHE A 33 23.16 3.57 -1.37
C PHE A 33 24.21 2.66 -2.02
N ILE A 34 25.02 3.17 -2.95
CA ILE A 34 25.92 2.34 -3.76
C ILE A 34 26.98 1.62 -2.91
N GLU A 35 27.50 2.27 -1.87
CA GLU A 35 28.49 1.64 -0.99
C GLU A 35 27.90 0.45 -0.22
N PHE A 36 26.64 0.55 0.23
CA PHE A 36 25.94 -0.57 0.87
C PHE A 36 25.74 -1.72 -0.12
N LEU A 37 25.40 -1.41 -1.37
CA LEU A 37 25.24 -2.40 -2.42
C LEU A 37 26.56 -3.11 -2.71
N ARG A 38 27.65 -2.38 -2.90
CA ARG A 38 28.98 -2.94 -3.16
C ARG A 38 29.42 -3.91 -2.08
N GLU A 39 29.23 -3.53 -0.81
CA GLU A 39 29.58 -4.43 0.31
C GLU A 39 28.64 -5.64 0.41
N ALA A 40 27.35 -5.45 0.12
CA ALA A 40 26.39 -6.56 0.15
C ALA A 40 26.65 -7.56 -0.98
N THR A 41 27.19 -7.12 -2.12
CA THR A 41 27.43 -7.95 -3.32
C THR A 41 28.85 -8.47 -3.43
N ALA A 42 29.78 -8.13 -2.53
CA ALA A 42 31.19 -8.46 -2.63
C ALA A 42 31.49 -9.95 -2.84
N ASP A 43 30.67 -10.82 -2.24
CA ASP A 43 30.81 -12.29 -2.32
C ASP A 43 29.74 -12.94 -3.23
N LEU A 44 28.98 -12.14 -3.99
CA LEU A 44 27.94 -12.63 -4.90
C LEU A 44 28.40 -12.55 -6.35
N SER A 45 28.11 -13.57 -7.14
CA SER A 45 28.43 -13.62 -8.56
C SER A 45 27.33 -12.93 -9.38
N LEU A 46 27.31 -11.61 -9.38
CA LEU A 46 26.37 -10.82 -10.18
C LEU A 46 26.95 -10.53 -11.57
N GLN A 47 26.09 -10.51 -12.58
CA GLN A 47 26.47 -10.10 -13.95
C GLN A 47 26.64 -8.59 -14.06
N ALA A 48 25.85 -7.82 -13.27
CA ALA A 48 25.95 -6.37 -13.19
C ALA A 48 25.56 -5.87 -11.79
N ALA A 49 26.28 -4.86 -11.31
CA ALA A 49 25.94 -4.14 -10.09
C ALA A 49 26.40 -2.69 -10.21
N GLY A 50 25.58 -1.73 -9.84
CA GLY A 50 25.92 -0.31 -9.97
C GLY A 50 24.80 0.65 -9.57
N THR A 51 24.95 1.87 -10.04
CA THR A 51 23.95 2.92 -9.89
C THR A 51 22.86 2.81 -10.97
N MET A 52 21.84 3.66 -10.87
CA MET A 52 20.83 3.76 -11.93
C MET A 52 21.40 4.31 -13.24
N GLU A 53 22.42 5.16 -13.16
CA GLU A 53 23.16 5.66 -14.32
C GLU A 53 23.92 4.51 -15.01
N ASP A 54 24.56 3.62 -14.23
CA ASP A 54 25.22 2.42 -14.76
C ASP A 54 24.19 1.49 -15.44
N PHE A 55 23.00 1.32 -14.85
CA PHE A 55 21.91 0.56 -15.47
C PHE A 55 21.49 1.14 -16.82
N MET A 56 21.30 2.47 -16.87
CA MET A 56 20.90 3.16 -18.10
C MET A 56 21.99 3.15 -19.18
N ALA A 57 23.26 2.93 -18.79
CA ALA A 57 24.40 2.81 -19.70
C ALA A 57 24.60 1.39 -20.26
N LEU A 58 23.84 0.40 -19.79
CA LEU A 58 23.91 -0.97 -20.35
C LEU A 58 23.48 -0.97 -21.81
N THR A 59 24.15 -1.78 -22.62
CA THR A 59 23.74 -2.00 -24.01
C THR A 59 22.38 -2.70 -24.04
N PRO A 60 21.36 -2.10 -24.66
CA PRO A 60 20.07 -2.77 -24.84
C PRO A 60 20.24 -4.09 -25.59
N ALA A 61 19.41 -5.08 -25.25
CA ALA A 61 19.33 -6.31 -26.03
C ALA A 61 18.85 -6.00 -27.46
N ALA A 62 19.37 -6.71 -28.45
CA ALA A 62 18.96 -6.55 -29.83
C ALA A 62 17.48 -6.92 -30.05
N ASP A 63 17.03 -7.95 -29.36
CA ASP A 63 15.67 -8.47 -29.43
C ASP A 63 14.95 -8.32 -28.08
N LEU A 64 13.65 -8.06 -28.11
CA LEU A 64 12.82 -8.11 -26.94
C LEU A 64 12.66 -9.56 -26.48
N PRO A 65 12.68 -9.84 -25.17
CA PRO A 65 12.40 -11.17 -24.67
C PRO A 65 10.99 -11.62 -25.04
N ALA A 66 10.81 -12.92 -25.23
CA ALA A 66 9.47 -13.47 -25.41
C ALA A 66 8.58 -13.14 -24.20
N PRO A 67 7.28 -12.88 -24.41
CA PRO A 67 6.37 -12.66 -23.29
C PRO A 67 6.40 -13.88 -22.34
N PRO A 68 6.48 -13.64 -21.01
CA PRO A 68 6.52 -14.74 -20.05
C PRO A 68 5.20 -15.51 -20.04
N ALA A 69 5.28 -16.80 -19.76
CA ALA A 69 4.09 -17.64 -19.61
C ALA A 69 3.31 -17.30 -18.32
N PRO A 70 1.99 -17.56 -18.26
CA PRO A 70 1.17 -17.21 -17.10
C PRO A 70 1.65 -17.76 -15.77
N HIS A 71 2.28 -18.93 -15.76
CA HIS A 71 2.79 -19.58 -14.55
C HIS A 71 4.20 -19.11 -14.14
N GLU A 72 4.89 -18.37 -15.00
CA GLU A 72 6.22 -17.86 -14.69
C GLU A 72 6.16 -16.74 -13.66
N LEU A 73 7.26 -16.59 -12.92
CA LEU A 73 7.42 -15.59 -11.89
C LEU A 73 7.36 -14.17 -12.49
N ALA A 74 6.51 -13.33 -11.94
CA ALA A 74 6.47 -11.92 -12.27
C ALA A 74 7.43 -11.11 -11.37
N TYR A 75 7.34 -11.32 -10.06
CA TYR A 75 8.18 -10.66 -9.06
C TYR A 75 8.14 -11.42 -7.73
N LEU A 76 9.11 -11.07 -6.87
CA LEU A 76 9.14 -11.46 -5.46
C LEU A 76 8.75 -10.28 -4.59
N GLN A 77 7.80 -10.49 -3.69
CA GLN A 77 7.44 -9.52 -2.67
C GLN A 77 7.91 -10.02 -1.31
N TYR A 78 8.94 -9.39 -0.75
CA TYR A 78 9.42 -9.74 0.57
C TYR A 78 8.53 -9.12 1.65
N THR A 79 8.06 -9.97 2.57
CA THR A 79 7.24 -9.57 3.71
C THR A 79 8.06 -9.59 4.99
N THR A 80 7.77 -8.65 5.89
CA THR A 80 8.39 -8.58 7.23
C THR A 80 7.67 -9.50 8.24
N GLY A 81 7.24 -10.70 7.82
CA GLY A 81 6.49 -11.63 8.67
C GLY A 81 7.08 -11.83 10.07
N SER A 82 6.33 -12.51 10.94
CA SER A 82 6.69 -12.81 12.36
C SER A 82 7.98 -13.63 12.54
N THR A 83 8.61 -14.07 11.46
CA THR A 83 9.86 -14.83 11.44
C THR A 83 11.07 -13.89 11.33
N ARG A 84 12.21 -14.36 11.87
CA ARG A 84 13.48 -13.62 11.94
C ARG A 84 14.02 -13.15 10.58
N PHE A 85 13.56 -13.75 9.49
CA PHE A 85 13.95 -13.42 8.12
C PHE A 85 12.71 -13.16 7.26
N PRO A 86 12.76 -12.14 6.38
CA PRO A 86 11.69 -11.90 5.41
C PRO A 86 11.49 -13.13 4.51
N ARG A 87 10.24 -13.39 4.16
CA ARG A 87 9.89 -14.42 3.18
C ARG A 87 9.55 -13.77 1.85
N GLY A 88 10.16 -14.26 0.77
CA GLY A 88 9.85 -13.81 -0.58
C GLY A 88 8.60 -14.51 -1.10
N THR A 89 7.48 -13.81 -1.14
CA THR A 89 6.25 -14.32 -1.77
C THR A 89 6.42 -14.33 -3.28
N MET A 90 6.24 -15.49 -3.89
CA MET A 90 6.40 -15.71 -5.33
C MET A 90 5.09 -15.38 -6.05
N ILE A 91 5.08 -14.29 -6.81
CA ILE A 91 3.91 -13.86 -7.56
C ILE A 91 4.09 -14.20 -9.04
N THR A 92 3.18 -15.02 -9.59
CA THR A 92 3.19 -15.38 -11.01
C THR A 92 2.54 -14.28 -11.87
N GLN A 93 2.79 -14.33 -13.18
CA GLN A 93 2.14 -13.42 -14.15
C GLN A 93 0.62 -13.50 -14.06
N ALA A 94 0.09 -14.73 -14.01
CA ALA A 94 -1.35 -14.96 -13.90
C ALA A 94 -1.93 -14.39 -12.59
N ALA A 95 -1.26 -14.59 -11.45
CA ALA A 95 -1.71 -14.11 -10.15
C ALA A 95 -1.77 -12.58 -10.12
N ALA A 96 -0.70 -11.92 -10.58
CA ALA A 96 -0.65 -10.45 -10.65
C ALA A 96 -1.79 -9.89 -11.53
N LEU A 97 -1.95 -10.39 -12.74
CA LEU A 97 -2.98 -9.93 -13.67
C LEU A 97 -4.40 -10.23 -13.19
N SER A 98 -4.62 -11.39 -12.56
CA SER A 98 -5.92 -11.76 -11.99
C SER A 98 -6.32 -10.79 -10.88
N ASN A 99 -5.38 -10.50 -9.95
CA ASN A 99 -5.64 -9.57 -8.86
C ASN A 99 -5.90 -8.14 -9.36
N LEU A 100 -5.10 -7.65 -10.32
CA LEU A 100 -5.33 -6.34 -10.95
C LEU A 100 -6.71 -6.25 -11.60
N LYS A 101 -7.14 -7.27 -12.35
CA LYS A 101 -8.48 -7.33 -12.95
C LYS A 101 -9.57 -7.30 -11.87
N ALA A 102 -9.41 -8.06 -10.79
CA ALA A 102 -10.39 -8.10 -9.70
C ALA A 102 -10.49 -6.73 -9.00
N ILE A 103 -9.37 -6.08 -8.69
CA ILE A 103 -9.32 -4.75 -8.08
C ILE A 103 -10.08 -3.72 -8.93
N PHE A 104 -9.73 -3.59 -10.20
CA PHE A 104 -10.18 -2.47 -11.04
C PHE A 104 -11.51 -2.71 -11.74
N ASN A 105 -12.00 -3.96 -11.80
CA ASN A 105 -13.33 -4.25 -12.31
C ASN A 105 -14.37 -4.38 -11.20
N HIS A 106 -13.97 -4.76 -9.99
CA HIS A 106 -14.91 -5.10 -8.91
C HIS A 106 -14.63 -4.34 -7.61
N GLY A 107 -13.36 -4.16 -7.22
CA GLY A 107 -13.01 -3.47 -5.98
C GLY A 107 -13.37 -1.97 -6.04
N PHE A 108 -12.88 -1.27 -7.04
CA PHE A 108 -13.26 0.10 -7.37
C PHE A 108 -13.23 0.33 -8.88
N PRO A 109 -14.34 0.05 -9.56
CA PRO A 109 -14.42 0.21 -11.01
C PRO A 109 -13.98 1.62 -11.45
N LEU A 110 -13.06 1.67 -12.42
CA LEU A 110 -12.51 2.92 -12.90
C LEU A 110 -13.45 3.65 -13.86
N THR A 111 -13.38 4.97 -13.81
CA THR A 111 -14.00 5.86 -14.79
C THR A 111 -12.95 6.39 -15.77
N PRO A 112 -13.34 6.90 -16.96
CA PRO A 112 -12.40 7.49 -17.89
C PRO A 112 -11.58 8.65 -17.32
N ASP A 113 -12.16 9.39 -16.38
CA ASP A 113 -11.58 10.60 -15.77
C ASP A 113 -10.71 10.30 -14.56
N ASP A 114 -10.54 9.02 -14.18
CA ASP A 114 -9.74 8.69 -13.02
C ASP A 114 -8.26 9.01 -13.19
N ARG A 115 -7.76 9.75 -12.22
CA ARG A 115 -6.38 10.16 -12.08
C ARG A 115 -5.83 9.77 -10.72
N PHE A 116 -4.74 9.02 -10.74
CA PHE A 116 -4.10 8.53 -9.53
C PHE A 116 -3.10 9.55 -8.98
N CYS A 117 -3.08 9.72 -7.66
CA CYS A 117 -2.01 10.39 -6.95
C CYS A 117 -1.50 9.47 -5.84
N SER A 118 -0.19 9.32 -5.71
CA SER A 118 0.37 8.39 -4.73
C SER A 118 1.64 8.93 -4.09
N TRP A 119 1.82 8.61 -2.80
CA TRP A 119 3.07 8.76 -2.07
C TRP A 119 3.60 7.40 -1.56
N LEU A 120 2.90 6.30 -1.90
CA LEU A 120 3.24 4.96 -1.46
C LEU A 120 4.60 4.52 -2.03
N PRO A 121 5.43 3.86 -1.22
CA PRO A 121 6.72 3.36 -1.68
C PRO A 121 6.55 2.19 -2.64
N TYR A 122 7.41 2.11 -3.65
CA TYR A 122 7.39 1.07 -4.67
C TYR A 122 7.84 -0.31 -4.18
N TYR A 123 8.45 -0.39 -3.01
CA TYR A 123 8.85 -1.66 -2.37
C TYR A 123 7.74 -2.28 -1.51
N HIS A 124 6.58 -1.65 -1.42
CA HIS A 124 5.39 -2.18 -0.75
C HIS A 124 4.37 -2.59 -1.83
N ASP A 125 3.67 -3.71 -1.63
CA ASP A 125 2.70 -4.26 -2.58
C ASP A 125 1.61 -3.25 -2.98
N MET A 126 1.08 -2.48 -2.03
CA MET A 126 0.08 -1.45 -2.30
C MET A 126 0.60 -0.36 -3.25
N GLY A 127 1.88 0.02 -3.14
CA GLY A 127 2.53 0.97 -4.05
C GLY A 127 2.92 0.32 -5.38
N LEU A 128 3.52 -0.87 -5.34
CA LEU A 128 3.95 -1.58 -6.54
C LEU A 128 2.75 -2.08 -7.36
N VAL A 129 1.91 -2.92 -6.77
CA VAL A 129 0.84 -3.60 -7.51
C VAL A 129 -0.33 -2.66 -7.75
N GLY A 130 -0.82 -2.01 -6.68
CA GLY A 130 -2.01 -1.16 -6.76
C GLY A 130 -1.81 0.10 -7.59
N ILE A 131 -0.60 0.68 -7.58
CA ILE A 131 -0.32 1.94 -8.27
C ILE A 131 0.54 1.73 -9.51
N VAL A 132 1.78 1.23 -9.37
CA VAL A 132 2.69 1.15 -10.53
C VAL A 132 2.16 0.18 -11.58
N LEU A 133 1.99 -1.09 -11.22
CA LEU A 133 1.52 -2.11 -12.15
C LEU A 133 0.07 -1.85 -12.59
N GLY A 134 -0.80 -1.39 -11.67
CA GLY A 134 -2.17 -1.03 -11.99
C GLY A 134 -2.25 0.08 -13.02
N CYS A 135 -1.57 1.20 -12.82
CA CYS A 135 -1.59 2.32 -13.77
C CYS A 135 -0.98 1.96 -15.12
N VAL A 136 0.11 1.17 -15.13
CA VAL A 136 0.70 0.68 -16.39
C VAL A 136 -0.26 -0.24 -17.14
N ALA A 137 -0.84 -1.24 -16.46
CA ALA A 137 -1.77 -2.19 -17.08
C ALA A 137 -3.04 -1.54 -17.63
N LEU A 138 -3.50 -0.47 -16.96
CA LEU A 138 -4.73 0.24 -17.31
C LEU A 138 -4.49 1.50 -18.16
N GLN A 139 -3.23 1.81 -18.46
CA GLN A 139 -2.82 3.03 -19.17
C GLN A 139 -3.41 4.29 -18.51
N ARG A 140 -3.29 4.40 -17.18
CA ARG A 140 -3.78 5.53 -16.40
C ARG A 140 -2.64 6.43 -15.94
N SER A 141 -2.93 7.72 -15.90
CA SER A 141 -2.00 8.70 -15.35
C SER A 141 -1.88 8.56 -13.85
N VAL A 142 -0.65 8.70 -13.35
CA VAL A 142 -0.37 8.77 -11.93
C VAL A 142 0.63 9.87 -11.64
N ASP A 143 0.34 10.66 -10.61
CA ASP A 143 1.24 11.68 -10.07
C ASP A 143 1.85 11.16 -8.78
N TYR A 144 3.18 11.20 -8.68
CA TYR A 144 3.91 10.71 -7.53
C TYR A 144 4.45 11.83 -6.64
N LEU A 145 4.34 11.60 -5.34
CA LEU A 145 5.04 12.33 -4.30
C LEU A 145 6.02 11.36 -3.63
N ALA A 146 7.27 11.74 -3.44
CA ALA A 146 8.21 10.89 -2.73
C ALA A 146 7.73 10.61 -1.30
N SER A 147 7.82 9.35 -0.85
CA SER A 147 7.38 8.93 0.50
C SER A 147 8.08 9.73 1.60
N ARG A 148 9.35 10.11 1.38
CA ARG A 148 10.11 10.97 2.30
C ARG A 148 9.49 12.37 2.41
N ASP A 149 9.10 12.96 1.28
CA ASP A 149 8.47 14.29 1.25
C ASP A 149 7.11 14.29 1.92
N PHE A 150 6.33 13.21 1.70
CA PHE A 150 5.09 12.99 2.43
C PHE A 150 5.34 12.90 3.95
N ALA A 151 6.29 12.08 4.39
CA ALA A 151 6.58 11.91 5.82
C ALA A 151 7.00 13.21 6.50
N MET A 152 7.75 14.05 5.81
CA MET A 152 8.20 15.37 6.31
C MET A 152 7.07 16.41 6.27
N ARG A 153 6.28 16.43 5.20
CA ARG A 153 5.26 17.44 4.90
C ARG A 153 4.01 16.81 4.29
N PRO A 154 3.17 16.11 5.08
CA PRO A 154 2.02 15.34 4.56
C PRO A 154 1.00 16.20 3.79
N ARG A 155 0.92 17.50 4.07
CA ARG A 155 0.11 18.46 3.30
C ARG A 155 0.44 18.50 1.80
N LEU A 156 1.64 18.05 1.39
CA LEU A 156 2.02 17.98 -0.03
C LEU A 156 1.15 16.98 -0.79
N TRP A 157 0.71 15.92 -0.13
CA TRP A 157 -0.24 14.97 -0.72
C TRP A 157 -1.58 15.64 -1.05
N LEU A 158 -2.12 16.43 -0.12
CA LEU A 158 -3.37 17.17 -0.32
C LEU A 158 -3.25 18.22 -1.44
N LYS A 159 -2.10 18.91 -1.49
CA LYS A 159 -1.81 19.85 -2.59
C LYS A 159 -1.70 19.14 -3.93
N LEU A 160 -1.09 17.96 -3.97
CA LEU A 160 -1.00 17.15 -5.19
C LEU A 160 -2.39 16.73 -5.67
N MET A 161 -3.24 16.21 -4.75
CA MET A 161 -4.62 15.84 -5.04
C MET A 161 -5.43 17.03 -5.58
N SER A 162 -5.37 18.17 -4.90
CA SER A 162 -6.08 19.39 -5.29
C SER A 162 -5.61 19.92 -6.65
N ARG A 163 -4.28 20.13 -6.81
CA ARG A 163 -3.70 20.71 -8.03
C ARG A 163 -4.02 19.88 -9.28
N ASN A 164 -3.90 18.56 -9.16
CA ASN A 164 -4.03 17.66 -10.29
C ASN A 164 -5.44 17.07 -10.42
N ARG A 165 -6.38 17.52 -9.58
CA ARG A 165 -7.74 16.96 -9.50
C ARG A 165 -7.72 15.44 -9.38
N GLY A 166 -6.84 14.92 -8.51
CA GLY A 166 -6.70 13.49 -8.26
C GLY A 166 -8.02 12.88 -7.77
N THR A 167 -8.41 11.76 -8.36
CA THR A 167 -9.66 11.09 -8.02
C THR A 167 -9.45 9.84 -7.19
N VAL A 168 -8.26 9.23 -7.28
CA VAL A 168 -7.91 7.97 -6.62
C VAL A 168 -6.58 8.12 -5.89
N SER A 169 -6.58 7.81 -4.60
CA SER A 169 -5.35 7.70 -3.81
C SER A 169 -5.54 6.70 -2.68
N PHE A 170 -4.48 5.95 -2.38
CA PHE A 170 -4.47 4.97 -1.30
C PHE A 170 -3.44 5.34 -0.25
N SER A 171 -3.74 5.00 1.00
CA SER A 171 -2.84 5.21 2.13
C SER A 171 -3.14 4.23 3.26
N PRO A 172 -2.13 3.79 4.03
CA PRO A 172 -2.39 3.22 5.35
C PRO A 172 -3.09 4.23 6.26
N PRO A 173 -3.85 3.80 7.27
CA PRO A 173 -4.56 4.69 8.19
C PRO A 173 -3.68 5.77 8.82
N PHE A 174 -2.41 5.45 9.13
CA PHE A 174 -1.48 6.42 9.70
C PHE A 174 -1.26 7.64 8.81
N GLY A 175 -1.33 7.48 7.48
CA GLY A 175 -1.13 8.59 6.53
C GLY A 175 -2.25 9.63 6.62
N TYR A 176 -3.49 9.19 6.75
CA TYR A 176 -4.65 10.06 7.01
C TYR A 176 -4.52 10.76 8.36
N ALA A 177 -4.18 9.99 9.42
CA ALA A 177 -3.98 10.53 10.76
C ALA A 177 -2.83 11.54 10.80
N LEU A 178 -1.73 11.30 10.08
CA LEU A 178 -0.59 12.20 10.01
C LEU A 178 -0.96 13.53 9.33
N CYS A 179 -1.75 13.47 8.25
CA CYS A 179 -2.30 14.66 7.62
C CYS A 179 -3.17 15.44 8.61
N ALA A 180 -4.20 14.81 9.18
CA ALA A 180 -5.12 15.48 10.09
C ALA A 180 -4.40 16.17 11.26
N ARG A 181 -3.43 15.50 11.89
CA ARG A 181 -2.66 16.03 13.02
C ARG A 181 -1.73 17.19 12.68
N ARG A 182 -1.26 17.28 11.43
CA ARG A 182 -0.30 18.31 11.01
C ARG A 182 -0.92 19.43 10.19
N LEU A 183 -2.22 19.35 9.89
CA LEU A 183 -2.95 20.43 9.22
C LEU A 183 -3.19 21.61 10.17
N ARG A 184 -2.96 22.80 9.64
CA ARG A 184 -3.42 24.05 10.23
C ARG A 184 -4.64 24.53 9.46
N PRO A 185 -5.54 25.32 10.04
CA PRO A 185 -6.70 25.87 9.33
C PRO A 185 -6.32 26.55 7.99
N SER A 186 -5.22 27.33 7.99
CA SER A 186 -4.71 27.97 6.77
C SER A 186 -4.17 27.01 5.71
N ASP A 187 -3.86 25.77 6.04
CA ASP A 187 -3.37 24.78 5.06
C ASP A 187 -4.49 24.25 4.16
N THR A 188 -5.75 24.44 4.52
CA THR A 188 -6.93 24.06 3.73
C THR A 188 -7.39 25.15 2.77
N GLU A 189 -6.92 26.38 2.95
CA GLU A 189 -7.25 27.51 2.08
C GLU A 189 -6.75 27.25 0.65
N GLY A 190 -7.66 27.39 -0.32
CA GLY A 190 -7.36 27.19 -1.74
C GLY A 190 -7.20 25.73 -2.16
N LEU A 191 -7.44 24.76 -1.26
CA LEU A 191 -7.54 23.35 -1.66
C LEU A 191 -8.95 23.05 -2.19
N ASP A 192 -9.00 22.25 -3.27
CA ASP A 192 -10.22 21.63 -3.79
C ASP A 192 -10.00 20.12 -3.88
N LEU A 193 -10.62 19.37 -2.97
CA LEU A 193 -10.56 17.92 -2.90
C LEU A 193 -11.87 17.26 -3.36
N SER A 194 -12.79 18.01 -3.96
CA SER A 194 -14.10 17.53 -4.38
C SER A 194 -14.04 16.45 -5.47
N ALA A 195 -12.93 16.37 -6.21
CA ALA A 195 -12.70 15.33 -7.20
C ALA A 195 -12.29 13.97 -6.59
N TRP A 196 -11.87 13.93 -5.32
CA TRP A 196 -11.36 12.71 -4.68
C TRP A 196 -12.49 11.74 -4.36
N ARG A 197 -12.72 10.75 -5.24
CA ARG A 197 -13.82 9.79 -5.11
C ARG A 197 -13.44 8.46 -4.46
N VAL A 198 -12.13 8.10 -4.49
CA VAL A 198 -11.59 6.88 -3.87
C VAL A 198 -10.42 7.23 -2.98
N ALA A 199 -10.66 7.24 -1.69
CA ALA A 199 -9.66 7.36 -0.63
C ALA A 199 -9.45 5.98 0.01
N GLY A 200 -8.66 5.12 -0.65
CA GLY A 200 -8.46 3.75 -0.22
C GLY A 200 -7.65 3.66 1.07
N VAL A 201 -8.05 2.80 1.99
CA VAL A 201 -7.41 2.65 3.29
C VAL A 201 -7.29 1.18 3.70
N GLY A 202 -6.07 0.74 4.03
CA GLY A 202 -5.77 -0.65 4.39
C GLY A 202 -4.34 -0.83 4.87
N ALA A 203 -3.84 -2.04 4.81
CA ALA A 203 -2.51 -2.49 5.21
C ALA A 203 -2.23 -2.60 6.71
N GLU A 204 -3.01 -1.95 7.57
CA GLU A 204 -2.94 -2.05 9.02
C GLU A 204 -4.32 -1.86 9.66
N MET A 205 -4.43 -2.00 10.98
CA MET A 205 -5.70 -1.78 11.69
C MET A 205 -6.26 -0.39 11.39
N ILE A 206 -7.48 -0.33 10.87
CA ILE A 206 -8.14 0.92 10.50
C ILE A 206 -8.90 1.51 11.68
N HIS A 207 -8.42 2.63 12.21
CA HIS A 207 -9.08 3.35 13.30
C HIS A 207 -10.08 4.38 12.75
N ALA A 208 -11.38 4.13 12.94
CA ALA A 208 -12.45 5.00 12.45
C ALA A 208 -12.29 6.46 12.87
N ALA A 209 -11.84 6.71 14.12
CA ALA A 209 -11.63 8.06 14.63
C ALA A 209 -10.57 8.84 13.85
N TRP A 210 -9.53 8.19 13.31
CA TRP A 210 -8.51 8.86 12.51
C TRP A 210 -9.05 9.32 11.16
N LEU A 211 -9.89 8.49 10.54
CA LEU A 211 -10.54 8.82 9.27
C LEU A 211 -11.57 9.94 9.47
N GLN A 212 -12.31 9.90 10.57
CA GLN A 212 -13.27 10.97 10.90
C GLN A 212 -12.54 12.31 11.11
N GLN A 213 -11.44 12.33 11.88
CA GLN A 213 -10.64 13.55 12.08
C GLN A 213 -10.12 14.11 10.74
N PHE A 214 -9.68 13.25 9.82
CA PHE A 214 -9.24 13.66 8.50
C PHE A 214 -10.38 14.26 7.69
N ALA A 215 -11.54 13.60 7.67
CA ALA A 215 -12.72 14.08 6.95
C ALA A 215 -13.21 15.43 7.47
N ASP A 216 -13.30 15.58 8.80
CA ASP A 216 -13.74 16.83 9.44
C ASP A 216 -12.79 18.00 9.12
N ALA A 217 -11.48 17.74 9.19
CA ALA A 217 -10.46 18.75 8.89
C ALA A 217 -10.48 19.21 7.42
N LEU A 218 -10.88 18.33 6.49
CA LEU A 218 -10.84 18.61 5.05
C LEU A 218 -12.21 18.81 4.41
N LYS A 219 -13.29 18.75 5.20
CA LYS A 219 -14.63 19.10 4.74
C LYS A 219 -14.71 20.52 4.12
N PRO A 220 -14.05 21.55 4.68
CA PRO A 220 -14.03 22.87 4.05
C PRO A 220 -13.34 22.91 2.68
N ALA A 221 -12.43 21.97 2.41
CA ALA A 221 -11.76 21.78 1.11
C ALA A 221 -12.54 20.86 0.15
N GLY A 222 -13.78 20.50 0.48
CA GLY A 222 -14.64 19.69 -0.38
C GLY A 222 -14.41 18.19 -0.30
N PHE A 223 -13.61 17.67 0.65
CA PHE A 223 -13.45 16.22 0.84
C PHE A 223 -14.75 15.61 1.36
N ASP A 224 -15.22 14.57 0.66
CA ASP A 224 -16.41 13.79 1.07
C ASP A 224 -15.96 12.52 1.81
N ALA A 225 -16.39 12.34 3.05
CA ALA A 225 -16.07 11.14 3.85
C ALA A 225 -16.56 9.82 3.19
N ARG A 226 -17.54 9.88 2.30
CA ARG A 226 -18.00 8.72 1.52
C ARG A 226 -16.95 8.23 0.52
N ALA A 227 -15.92 9.02 0.23
CA ALA A 227 -14.78 8.62 -0.58
C ALA A 227 -13.91 7.55 0.09
N PHE A 228 -13.95 7.41 1.42
CA PHE A 228 -13.20 6.35 2.09
C PHE A 228 -13.62 4.98 1.59
N LEU A 229 -12.62 4.18 1.23
CA LEU A 229 -12.75 2.82 0.74
C LEU A 229 -11.88 1.88 1.59
N PRO A 230 -12.35 1.43 2.77
CA PRO A 230 -11.69 0.40 3.53
C PRO A 230 -11.49 -0.88 2.71
N CYS A 231 -10.27 -1.45 2.78
CA CYS A 231 -9.92 -2.65 2.05
C CYS A 231 -8.96 -3.51 2.86
N TYR A 232 -8.91 -4.79 2.52
CA TYR A 232 -7.97 -5.74 3.10
C TYR A 232 -7.20 -6.47 1.99
N GLY A 233 -5.94 -6.78 2.28
CA GLY A 233 -5.09 -7.54 1.39
C GLY A 233 -3.80 -7.97 2.05
N MET A 234 -3.05 -8.78 1.33
CA MET A 234 -1.74 -9.30 1.75
C MET A 234 -0.91 -9.65 0.52
N ALA A 235 0.41 -9.60 0.67
CA ALA A 235 1.34 -9.90 -0.42
C ALA A 235 1.15 -11.32 -0.98
N GLU A 236 0.78 -12.29 -0.13
CA GLU A 236 0.51 -13.69 -0.49
C GLU A 236 -0.65 -13.85 -1.49
N CYS A 237 -1.55 -12.85 -1.55
CA CYS A 237 -2.64 -12.75 -2.52
C CYS A 237 -2.34 -11.75 -3.65
N SER A 238 -1.10 -11.46 -3.93
CA SER A 238 -0.59 -10.38 -4.78
C SER A 238 -0.79 -8.99 -4.17
N LEU A 239 -2.00 -8.58 -3.82
CA LEU A 239 -2.32 -7.36 -3.10
C LEU A 239 -3.68 -7.46 -2.39
N ALA A 240 -4.78 -7.29 -3.12
CA ALA A 240 -6.10 -7.09 -2.51
C ALA A 240 -6.91 -8.37 -2.44
N VAL A 241 -7.66 -8.51 -1.35
CA VAL A 241 -8.56 -9.63 -1.08
C VAL A 241 -10.01 -9.14 -0.99
N SER A 242 -10.27 -8.00 -0.33
CA SER A 242 -11.62 -7.46 -0.17
C SER A 242 -11.66 -5.93 -0.24
N PHE A 243 -12.81 -5.41 -0.61
CA PHE A 243 -13.11 -3.98 -0.62
C PHE A 243 -14.49 -3.70 -0.05
N SER A 244 -14.63 -2.57 0.62
CA SER A 244 -15.93 -1.99 0.92
C SER A 244 -16.57 -1.40 -0.35
N THR A 245 -17.77 -0.83 -0.24
CA THR A 245 -18.47 -0.26 -1.38
C THR A 245 -17.98 1.16 -1.69
N VAL A 246 -17.64 1.42 -2.95
CA VAL A 246 -17.27 2.78 -3.42
C VAL A 246 -18.40 3.75 -3.16
N GLY A 247 -18.11 4.90 -2.55
CA GLY A 247 -19.10 5.90 -2.17
C GLY A 247 -19.94 5.54 -0.95
N GLY A 248 -19.67 4.38 -0.32
CA GLY A 248 -20.37 3.93 0.91
C GLY A 248 -19.76 4.51 2.19
N GLY A 249 -18.54 5.02 2.13
CA GLY A 249 -17.82 5.47 3.30
C GLY A 249 -17.39 4.35 4.24
N THR A 250 -17.35 4.63 5.53
CA THR A 250 -16.89 3.69 6.55
C THR A 250 -18.05 3.03 7.28
N VAL A 251 -18.01 1.71 7.43
CA VAL A 251 -18.90 0.92 8.28
C VAL A 251 -18.06 0.31 9.41
N VAL A 252 -18.53 0.47 10.65
CA VAL A 252 -17.79 0.05 11.85
C VAL A 252 -18.65 -0.94 12.63
N ASP A 253 -18.10 -2.12 12.85
CA ASP A 253 -18.66 -3.11 13.75
C ASP A 253 -18.21 -2.81 15.18
N ARG A 254 -19.17 -2.61 16.06
CA ARG A 254 -18.95 -2.29 17.48
C ARG A 254 -19.28 -3.53 18.30
N VAL A 255 -18.29 -4.05 19.00
CA VAL A 255 -18.46 -5.26 19.80
C VAL A 255 -18.07 -5.01 21.26
N ASP A 256 -18.73 -5.73 22.16
CA ASP A 256 -18.40 -5.69 23.59
C ASP A 256 -16.96 -6.16 23.84
N ALA A 257 -16.15 -5.28 24.41
CA ALA A 257 -14.73 -5.54 24.60
C ALA A 257 -14.46 -6.58 25.69
N GLU A 258 -15.32 -6.67 26.71
CA GLU A 258 -15.17 -7.60 27.83
C GLU A 258 -15.57 -9.02 27.36
N THR A 259 -16.69 -9.17 26.71
CA THR A 259 -17.16 -10.45 26.14
C THR A 259 -16.16 -10.99 25.12
N LEU A 260 -15.62 -10.10 24.27
CA LEU A 260 -14.59 -10.50 23.30
C LEU A 260 -13.30 -10.99 24.02
N ALA A 261 -12.85 -10.28 25.04
CA ALA A 261 -11.61 -10.63 25.74
C ALA A 261 -11.73 -11.89 26.60
N LEU A 262 -12.89 -12.10 27.28
CA LEU A 262 -13.08 -13.21 28.21
C LEU A 262 -13.58 -14.49 27.53
N HIS A 263 -14.37 -14.36 26.49
CA HIS A 263 -15.10 -15.49 25.88
C HIS A 263 -14.77 -15.71 24.39
N GLY A 264 -13.93 -14.86 23.79
CA GLY A 264 -13.62 -14.92 22.35
C GLY A 264 -14.85 -14.69 21.44
N ARG A 265 -15.90 -14.06 21.97
CA ARG A 265 -17.17 -13.84 21.24
C ARG A 265 -17.36 -12.38 20.89
N ALA A 266 -17.61 -12.09 19.61
CA ALA A 266 -17.91 -10.76 19.12
C ALA A 266 -19.42 -10.49 19.24
N GLU A 267 -19.86 -9.91 20.36
CA GLU A 267 -21.24 -9.51 20.56
C GLU A 267 -21.45 -8.05 20.19
N ALA A 268 -22.40 -7.80 19.28
CA ALA A 268 -22.68 -6.44 18.80
C ALA A 268 -23.21 -5.54 19.94
N VAL A 269 -22.67 -4.32 20.01
CA VAL A 269 -23.11 -3.30 20.98
C VAL A 269 -23.71 -2.12 20.25
N ALA A 270 -24.99 -1.88 20.46
CA ALA A 270 -25.71 -0.69 19.98
C ALA A 270 -25.64 0.48 20.99
N SER A 271 -25.14 0.23 22.22
CA SER A 271 -25.13 1.23 23.29
C SER A 271 -24.21 2.41 22.97
N THR A 272 -24.69 3.60 23.27
CA THR A 272 -23.90 4.85 23.29
C THR A 272 -23.41 5.19 24.70
N ASP A 273 -23.67 4.33 25.69
CA ASP A 273 -23.23 4.50 27.06
C ASP A 273 -21.70 4.46 27.15
N PRO A 274 -21.04 5.52 27.60
CA PRO A 274 -19.58 5.59 27.71
C PRO A 274 -18.99 4.63 28.75
N SER A 275 -19.80 4.05 29.66
CA SER A 275 -19.38 3.03 30.61
C SER A 275 -19.15 1.66 29.96
N VAL A 276 -19.75 1.41 28.82
CA VAL A 276 -19.58 0.15 28.06
C VAL A 276 -18.29 0.22 27.25
N ARG A 277 -17.34 -0.66 27.54
CA ARG A 277 -16.12 -0.80 26.75
C ARG A 277 -16.42 -1.45 25.42
N VAL A 278 -16.12 -0.76 24.34
CA VAL A 278 -16.41 -1.18 22.98
C VAL A 278 -15.12 -1.28 22.17
N ASN A 279 -14.91 -2.40 21.52
CA ASN A 279 -13.95 -2.51 20.42
C ASN A 279 -14.65 -2.16 19.10
N ALA A 280 -13.99 -1.34 18.28
CA ALA A 280 -14.53 -0.88 17.00
C ALA A 280 -13.65 -1.44 15.88
N PHE A 281 -14.23 -2.29 15.04
CA PHE A 281 -13.57 -2.90 13.89
C PHE A 281 -14.10 -2.31 12.60
N MET A 282 -13.19 -1.90 11.71
CA MET A 282 -13.58 -1.40 10.40
C MET A 282 -13.97 -2.56 9.49
N ASN A 283 -15.15 -2.46 8.90
CA ASN A 283 -15.59 -3.40 7.89
C ASN A 283 -14.82 -3.13 6.57
N CYS A 284 -14.06 -4.12 6.10
CA CYS A 284 -13.29 -4.05 4.87
C CYS A 284 -14.04 -4.64 3.66
N GLY A 285 -15.34 -4.76 3.75
CA GLY A 285 -16.24 -5.15 2.68
C GLY A 285 -16.29 -6.66 2.44
N VAL A 286 -16.43 -7.02 1.17
CA VAL A 286 -16.59 -8.41 0.72
C VAL A 286 -15.41 -8.87 -0.10
N PRO A 287 -15.13 -10.19 -0.14
CA PRO A 287 -14.08 -10.74 -1.00
C PRO A 287 -14.30 -10.36 -2.46
N LEU A 288 -13.19 -10.12 -3.16
CA LEU A 288 -13.20 -9.95 -4.60
C LEU A 288 -13.69 -11.24 -5.29
N PRO A 289 -14.34 -11.17 -6.46
CA PRO A 289 -14.78 -12.35 -7.18
C PRO A 289 -13.65 -13.36 -7.40
N GLY A 290 -13.92 -14.63 -7.08
CA GLY A 290 -12.96 -15.72 -7.15
C GLY A 290 -12.04 -15.85 -5.93
N TYR A 291 -12.21 -15.00 -4.90
CA TYR A 291 -11.54 -15.12 -3.61
C TYR A 291 -12.49 -15.72 -2.57
N GLU A 292 -11.98 -16.65 -1.79
CA GLU A 292 -12.67 -17.24 -0.64
C GLU A 292 -11.88 -16.89 0.63
N ILE A 293 -12.59 -16.47 1.67
CA ILE A 293 -12.01 -16.18 2.98
C ILE A 293 -12.66 -17.13 3.99
N GLU A 294 -11.85 -17.85 4.72
CA GLU A 294 -12.29 -18.75 5.78
C GLU A 294 -11.50 -18.45 7.06
N ILE A 295 -12.22 -18.35 8.17
CA ILE A 295 -11.62 -18.25 9.51
C ILE A 295 -11.63 -19.64 10.11
N ARG A 296 -10.46 -20.15 10.46
CA ARG A 296 -10.28 -21.47 11.08
C ARG A 296 -9.61 -21.36 12.43
N ASP A 297 -9.99 -22.21 13.35
CA ASP A 297 -9.26 -22.36 14.59
C ASP A 297 -7.87 -22.95 14.29
N ALA A 298 -6.87 -22.53 15.08
CA ALA A 298 -5.54 -23.09 15.01
C ALA A 298 -5.56 -24.46 15.72
N GLU A 299 -5.83 -25.53 15.00
CA GLU A 299 -5.56 -26.91 15.40
C GLU A 299 -4.28 -27.43 14.76
#